data_ef96052184ca5c017c3f5f5b060b3be5
#
_entry.id   ef96052184ca5c017c3f5f5b060b3be5
#
_cell.length_a   1.000
_cell.length_b   1.000
_cell.length_c   1.000
_cell.angle_alpha   90.00
_cell.angle_beta   90.00
_cell.angle_gamma   90.00
#
_symmetry.space_group_name_H-M   'P 1'
#
loop_
_entity.id
_entity.type
_entity.pdbx_description
1 polymer ?
#
loop_
_entity_poly.entity_id
_entity_poly.type
_entity_poly.pdbx_seq_one_letter_code
_entity_poly.pdbx_strand_id
1 'polypeptide(L)'
;QCLVGSEMCIRDRYFTAFVVGGIYQALETERTMTVKTFLLFVAGIYGAFYTLGCAAETFRFGRRNIYPVTLKYQGKIQQTYGFFDTGNFLMDPVKKQPVSVIKQELLGSLVSEELVKKLMDIRDKPEGLENTELVSLQPHFLSCRTADGKKGLLLAVVLDEFLIQTPGRVVHVGKPVLAITSEPSALGEEYGILLNSRLLN
;
A
#
# COMPACT_ATOMS: atom_id res chain seq x y z
N GLN A 1 -3.47 -16.03 6.33
CA GLN A 1 -2.36 -15.49 5.48
C GLN A 1 -1.24 -16.49 5.15
N CYS A 2 -1.25 -17.67 5.74
CA CYS A 2 -0.21 -18.71 5.48
C CYS A 2 -0.46 -19.64 4.29
N LEU A 3 -1.63 -19.63 3.66
CA LEU A 3 -1.96 -20.61 2.62
C LEU A 3 -1.48 -20.23 1.22
N VAL A 4 -1.40 -18.93 0.88
CA VAL A 4 -0.95 -18.48 -0.45
C VAL A 4 0.58 -18.58 -0.60
N GLY A 5 1.34 -18.42 0.48
CA GLY A 5 2.80 -18.55 0.47
C GLY A 5 3.31 -19.98 0.33
N SER A 6 2.58 -20.97 0.83
CA SER A 6 3.01 -22.38 0.81
C SER A 6 2.91 -23.03 -0.58
N GLU A 7 1.87 -22.72 -1.35
CA GLU A 7 1.72 -23.27 -2.70
C GLU A 7 2.75 -22.72 -3.68
N MET A 8 3.11 -21.45 -3.55
CA MET A 8 4.16 -20.83 -4.35
C MET A 8 5.54 -21.46 -4.05
N CYS A 9 5.86 -21.70 -2.78
CA CYS A 9 7.10 -22.35 -2.38
C CYS A 9 7.18 -23.83 -2.85
N ILE A 10 6.07 -24.56 -2.85
CA ILE A 10 6.03 -25.94 -3.28
C ILE A 10 6.25 -26.02 -4.79
N ARG A 11 5.57 -25.21 -5.56
CA ARG A 11 5.71 -25.16 -7.03
C ARG A 11 7.14 -24.76 -7.45
N ASP A 12 7.76 -23.81 -6.75
CA ASP A 12 9.13 -23.40 -7.03
C ASP A 12 10.14 -24.50 -6.72
N ARG A 13 9.93 -25.31 -5.67
CA ARG A 13 10.79 -26.44 -5.35
C ARG A 13 10.70 -27.55 -6.42
N TYR A 14 9.50 -27.88 -6.88
CA TYR A 14 9.33 -28.87 -7.94
C TYR A 14 9.90 -28.38 -9.27
N PHE A 15 9.69 -27.12 -9.61
CA PHE A 15 10.25 -26.51 -10.82
C PHE A 15 11.79 -26.52 -10.78
N THR A 16 12.39 -26.15 -9.66
CA THR A 16 13.85 -26.18 -9.48
C THR A 16 14.40 -27.60 -9.60
N ALA A 17 13.76 -28.58 -8.96
CA ALA A 17 14.16 -29.99 -9.05
C ALA A 17 14.05 -30.53 -10.48
N PHE A 18 13.00 -30.16 -11.21
CA PHE A 18 12.81 -30.54 -12.60
C PHE A 18 13.85 -29.95 -13.54
N VAL A 19 14.16 -28.65 -13.37
CA VAL A 19 15.20 -27.97 -14.17
C VAL A 19 16.57 -28.56 -13.89
N VAL A 20 16.94 -28.77 -12.62
CA VAL A 20 18.22 -29.37 -12.24
C VAL A 20 18.34 -30.80 -12.77
N GLY A 21 17.28 -31.61 -12.63
CA GLY A 21 17.24 -32.99 -13.15
C GLY A 21 17.31 -33.06 -14.68
N GLY A 22 16.61 -32.17 -15.37
CA GLY A 22 16.60 -32.09 -16.83
C GLY A 22 17.97 -31.70 -17.40
N ILE A 23 18.65 -30.71 -16.78
CA ILE A 23 19.99 -30.29 -17.18
C ILE A 23 21.00 -31.42 -16.89
N TYR A 24 20.89 -32.10 -15.73
CA TYR A 24 21.71 -33.23 -15.38
C TYR A 24 21.61 -34.33 -16.46
N GLN A 25 20.38 -34.72 -16.84
CA GLN A 25 20.15 -35.76 -17.83
C GLN A 25 20.66 -35.38 -19.23
N ALA A 26 20.54 -34.10 -19.62
CA ALA A 26 21.09 -33.61 -20.89
C ALA A 26 22.63 -33.65 -20.93
N LEU A 27 23.31 -33.42 -19.80
CA LEU A 27 24.76 -33.49 -19.70
C LEU A 27 25.32 -34.90 -19.56
N GLU A 28 24.54 -35.84 -19.00
CA GLU A 28 24.94 -37.26 -18.85
C GLU A 28 24.99 -37.99 -20.20
N THR A 29 24.28 -37.50 -21.21
CA THR A 29 24.24 -38.12 -22.54
C THR A 29 25.59 -38.03 -23.28
N GLU A 30 26.49 -37.13 -22.90
CA GLU A 30 27.76 -36.93 -23.62
C GLU A 30 29.05 -37.23 -22.83
N ARG A 31 29.01 -37.34 -21.50
CA ARG A 31 30.21 -37.62 -20.68
C ARG A 31 29.89 -38.21 -19.31
N THR A 32 30.70 -39.20 -18.87
CA THR A 32 30.68 -39.70 -17.49
C THR A 32 31.09 -38.59 -16.53
N MET A 33 30.13 -38.01 -15.83
CA MET A 33 30.38 -36.97 -14.85
C MET A 33 31.06 -37.53 -13.60
N THR A 34 32.20 -36.94 -13.25
CA THR A 34 32.86 -37.21 -11.96
C THR A 34 32.07 -36.56 -10.85
N VAL A 35 32.03 -37.13 -9.65
CA VAL A 35 31.38 -36.55 -8.45
C VAL A 35 31.77 -35.10 -8.20
N LYS A 36 33.03 -34.75 -8.47
CA LYS A 36 33.55 -33.36 -8.33
C LYS A 36 32.87 -32.38 -9.29
N THR A 37 32.65 -32.76 -10.56
CA THR A 37 31.96 -31.93 -11.56
C THR A 37 30.49 -31.76 -11.23
N PHE A 38 29.85 -32.79 -10.68
CA PHE A 38 28.46 -32.71 -10.21
C PHE A 38 28.32 -31.70 -9.04
N LEU A 39 29.20 -31.78 -8.02
CA LEU A 39 29.17 -30.84 -6.89
C LEU A 39 29.42 -29.40 -7.31
N LEU A 40 30.36 -29.14 -8.23
CA LEU A 40 30.61 -27.81 -8.79
C LEU A 40 29.39 -27.27 -9.55
N PHE A 41 28.71 -28.14 -10.29
CA PHE A 41 27.49 -27.77 -11.03
C PHE A 41 26.34 -27.40 -10.10
N VAL A 42 26.10 -28.19 -9.05
CA VAL A 42 25.08 -27.88 -8.04
C VAL A 42 25.39 -26.58 -7.31
N ALA A 43 26.66 -26.35 -6.93
CA ALA A 43 27.09 -25.10 -6.30
C ALA A 43 26.91 -23.89 -7.22
N GLY A 44 27.20 -24.04 -8.52
CA GLY A 44 27.00 -22.98 -9.53
C GLY A 44 25.52 -22.62 -9.71
N ILE A 45 24.65 -23.63 -9.80
CA ILE A 45 23.19 -23.41 -9.89
C ILE A 45 22.68 -22.70 -8.61
N TYR A 46 23.08 -23.18 -7.44
CA TYR A 46 22.67 -22.56 -6.18
C TYR A 46 23.15 -21.09 -6.09
N GLY A 47 24.38 -20.81 -6.49
CA GLY A 47 24.92 -19.45 -6.56
C GLY A 47 24.14 -18.56 -7.54
N ALA A 48 23.78 -19.07 -8.71
CA ALA A 48 22.98 -18.34 -9.70
C ALA A 48 21.58 -18.03 -9.18
N PHE A 49 20.88 -19.00 -8.54
CA PHE A 49 19.59 -18.74 -7.92
C PHE A 49 19.66 -17.77 -6.76
N TYR A 50 20.71 -17.83 -5.96
CA TYR A 50 20.92 -16.88 -4.86
C TYR A 50 21.10 -15.45 -5.38
N THR A 51 21.96 -15.26 -6.39
CA THR A 51 22.22 -13.94 -6.98
C THR A 51 20.97 -13.39 -7.70
N LEU A 52 20.22 -14.23 -8.42
CA LEU A 52 18.95 -13.86 -9.05
C LEU A 52 17.88 -13.50 -8.00
N GLY A 53 17.83 -14.23 -6.89
CA GLY A 53 16.94 -13.93 -5.77
C GLY A 53 17.25 -12.57 -5.16
N CYS A 54 18.51 -12.29 -4.83
CA CYS A 54 18.95 -10.99 -4.31
C CYS A 54 18.68 -9.84 -5.31
N ALA A 55 18.92 -10.07 -6.61
CA ALA A 55 18.62 -9.08 -7.63
C ALA A 55 17.10 -8.84 -7.73
N ALA A 56 16.28 -9.88 -7.71
CA ALA A 56 14.81 -9.78 -7.74
C ALA A 56 14.25 -9.03 -6.52
N GLU A 57 14.82 -9.23 -5.33
CA GLU A 57 14.47 -8.46 -4.15
C GLU A 57 14.87 -6.99 -4.29
N THR A 58 16.05 -6.68 -4.82
CA THR A 58 16.49 -5.31 -5.10
C THR A 58 15.57 -4.63 -6.11
N PHE A 59 15.12 -5.34 -7.15
CA PHE A 59 14.14 -4.82 -8.11
C PHE A 59 12.73 -4.68 -7.52
N ARG A 60 12.32 -5.54 -6.58
CA ARG A 60 11.07 -5.40 -5.82
C ARG A 60 11.11 -4.21 -4.87
N PHE A 61 12.23 -3.95 -4.21
CA PHE A 61 12.43 -2.76 -3.36
C PHE A 61 12.38 -1.46 -4.17
N GLY A 62 12.85 -1.46 -5.43
CA GLY A 62 12.73 -0.30 -6.34
C GLY A 62 11.31 -0.04 -6.85
N ARG A 63 10.37 -0.98 -6.68
CA ARG A 63 8.94 -0.83 -7.00
C ARG A 63 8.08 -0.67 -5.75
N ARG A 64 8.61 -0.07 -4.68
CA ARG A 64 7.73 0.34 -3.59
C ARG A 64 6.78 1.39 -4.16
N ASN A 65 5.50 1.07 -4.23
CA ASN A 65 4.42 2.00 -4.59
C ASN A 65 4.22 3.05 -3.47
N ILE A 66 5.31 3.53 -2.90
CA ILE A 66 5.35 4.52 -1.83
C ILE A 66 5.87 5.83 -2.41
N TYR A 67 5.06 6.86 -2.31
CA TYR A 67 5.36 8.18 -2.84
C TYR A 67 5.39 9.22 -1.74
N PRO A 68 6.33 10.20 -1.77
CA PRO A 68 6.26 11.36 -0.91
C PRO A 68 4.97 12.13 -1.19
N VAL A 69 4.27 12.51 -0.14
CA VAL A 69 3.02 13.26 -0.23
C VAL A 69 3.05 14.46 0.69
N THR A 70 2.40 15.54 0.26
CA THR A 70 2.24 16.77 1.03
C THR A 70 0.76 17.11 1.15
N LEU A 71 0.29 17.23 2.36
CA LEU A 71 -1.06 17.66 2.69
C LEU A 71 -1.01 19.13 3.12
N LYS A 72 -2.01 19.92 2.69
CA LYS A 72 -2.17 21.29 3.14
C LYS A 72 -3.58 21.53 3.63
N TYR A 73 -3.70 22.23 4.74
CA TYR A 73 -4.96 22.65 5.32
C TYR A 73 -4.79 23.94 6.12
N GLN A 74 -5.55 24.98 5.79
CA GLN A 74 -5.53 26.31 6.45
C GLN A 74 -4.11 26.86 6.65
N GLY A 75 -3.26 26.75 5.63
CA GLY A 75 -1.87 27.21 5.65
C GLY A 75 -0.88 26.28 6.37
N LYS A 76 -1.35 25.26 7.10
CA LYS A 76 -0.47 24.23 7.66
C LYS A 76 -0.10 23.20 6.59
N ILE A 77 1.12 22.70 6.68
CA ILE A 77 1.70 21.75 5.73
C ILE A 77 2.20 20.54 6.51
N GLN A 78 1.79 19.35 6.07
CA GLN A 78 2.27 18.08 6.61
C GLN A 78 2.82 17.22 5.47
N GLN A 79 4.06 16.76 5.64
CA GLN A 79 4.71 15.84 4.72
C GLN A 79 4.71 14.44 5.31
N THR A 80 4.45 13.45 4.47
CA THR A 80 4.45 12.02 4.84
C THR A 80 4.67 11.17 3.59
N TYR A 81 4.52 9.87 3.74
CA TYR A 81 4.55 8.92 2.63
C TYR A 81 3.15 8.33 2.41
N GLY A 82 2.80 8.15 1.15
CA GLY A 82 1.57 7.48 0.74
C GLY A 82 1.87 6.19 -0.02
N PHE A 83 1.20 5.10 0.33
CA PHE A 83 1.25 3.84 -0.40
C PHE A 83 0.17 3.82 -1.49
N PHE A 84 0.59 3.60 -2.72
CA PHE A 84 -0.33 3.45 -3.85
C PHE A 84 -0.94 2.05 -3.85
N ASP A 85 -2.18 1.97 -3.43
CA ASP A 85 -2.94 0.73 -3.36
C ASP A 85 -3.81 0.58 -4.60
N THR A 86 -3.46 -0.38 -5.45
CA THR A 86 -4.25 -0.72 -6.64
C THR A 86 -5.62 -1.31 -6.31
N GLY A 87 -5.84 -1.75 -5.07
CA GLY A 87 -7.11 -2.26 -4.56
C GLY A 87 -8.03 -1.17 -3.97
N ASN A 88 -7.51 0.04 -3.73
CA ASN A 88 -8.33 1.13 -3.22
C ASN A 88 -9.10 1.84 -4.34
N PHE A 89 -10.36 1.48 -4.52
CA PHE A 89 -11.31 2.09 -5.45
C PHE A 89 -12.37 2.95 -4.76
N LEU A 90 -12.11 3.35 -3.51
CA LEU A 90 -13.09 4.12 -2.73
C LEU A 90 -13.40 5.45 -3.43
N MET A 91 -14.68 5.73 -3.62
CA MET A 91 -15.16 6.95 -4.25
C MET A 91 -16.14 7.66 -3.33
N ASP A 92 -16.02 8.96 -3.26
CA ASP A 92 -17.04 9.80 -2.62
C ASP A 92 -18.26 9.87 -3.55
N PRO A 93 -19.44 9.39 -3.13
CA PRO A 93 -20.64 9.40 -3.96
C PRO A 93 -21.17 10.82 -4.21
N VAL A 94 -20.91 11.76 -3.31
CA VAL A 94 -21.39 13.15 -3.38
C VAL A 94 -20.49 13.98 -4.29
N LYS A 95 -19.19 13.96 -4.06
CA LYS A 95 -18.22 14.75 -4.83
C LYS A 95 -17.70 14.04 -6.09
N LYS A 96 -18.02 12.74 -6.23
CA LYS A 96 -17.53 11.89 -7.35
C LYS A 96 -16.01 11.91 -7.49
N GLN A 97 -15.30 12.00 -6.37
CA GLN A 97 -13.85 12.06 -6.30
C GLN A 97 -13.26 10.79 -5.68
N PRO A 98 -12.03 10.40 -6.08
CA PRO A 98 -11.33 9.30 -5.45
C PRO A 98 -10.96 9.66 -4.01
N VAL A 99 -11.15 8.70 -3.10
CA VAL A 99 -10.91 8.87 -1.67
C VAL A 99 -9.66 8.08 -1.28
N SER A 100 -8.71 8.77 -0.66
CA SER A 100 -7.55 8.13 -0.01
C SER A 100 -7.82 7.96 1.49
N VAL A 101 -7.12 7.01 2.13
CA VAL A 101 -7.30 6.76 3.56
C VAL A 101 -6.11 7.31 4.33
N ILE A 102 -6.35 8.08 5.38
CA ILE A 102 -5.32 8.73 6.20
C ILE A 102 -5.35 8.21 7.64
N LYS A 103 -4.18 8.11 8.27
CA LYS A 103 -4.06 7.86 9.71
C LYS A 103 -4.57 9.06 10.50
N GLN A 104 -5.33 8.79 11.56
CA GLN A 104 -5.85 9.83 12.47
C GLN A 104 -4.74 10.73 13.03
N GLU A 105 -3.58 10.17 13.35
CA GLU A 105 -2.43 10.89 13.91
C GLU A 105 -1.92 12.01 12.97
N LEU A 106 -1.91 11.74 11.66
CA LEU A 106 -1.51 12.74 10.66
C LEU A 106 -2.51 13.89 10.54
N LEU A 107 -3.78 13.61 10.74
CA LEU A 107 -4.78 14.67 10.77
C LEU A 107 -4.56 15.59 11.98
N GLY A 108 -4.15 15.04 13.12
CA GLY A 108 -3.83 15.80 14.34
C GLY A 108 -2.70 16.82 14.15
N SER A 109 -1.78 16.61 13.20
CA SER A 109 -0.74 17.58 12.87
C SER A 109 -1.24 18.78 12.03
N LEU A 110 -2.33 18.59 11.28
CA LEU A 110 -2.91 19.61 10.40
C LEU A 110 -4.02 20.42 11.07
N VAL A 111 -4.80 19.80 11.93
CA VAL A 111 -5.91 20.42 12.66
C VAL A 111 -5.61 20.45 14.16
N SER A 112 -6.41 21.19 14.94
CA SER A 112 -6.25 21.19 16.40
C SER A 112 -6.69 19.85 16.99
N GLU A 113 -6.10 19.46 18.12
CA GLU A 113 -6.48 18.24 18.85
C GLU A 113 -7.96 18.22 19.25
N GLU A 114 -8.52 19.40 19.57
CA GLU A 114 -9.93 19.58 19.89
C GLU A 114 -10.83 19.22 18.69
N LEU A 115 -10.44 19.64 17.48
CA LEU A 115 -11.18 19.32 16.26
C LEU A 115 -11.09 17.83 15.92
N VAL A 116 -9.93 17.21 16.10
CA VAL A 116 -9.77 15.76 15.92
C VAL A 116 -10.67 15.00 16.90
N LYS A 117 -10.69 15.42 18.17
CA LYS A 117 -11.55 14.81 19.17
C LYS A 117 -13.04 14.93 18.81
N LYS A 118 -13.48 16.13 18.41
CA LYS A 118 -14.86 16.35 17.93
C LYS A 118 -15.20 15.47 16.70
N LEU A 119 -14.25 15.30 15.77
CA LEU A 119 -14.42 14.40 14.61
C LEU A 119 -14.58 12.94 15.03
N MET A 120 -13.84 12.49 16.04
CA MET A 120 -13.95 11.12 16.54
C MET A 120 -15.28 10.92 17.32
N ASP A 121 -15.71 11.92 18.07
CA ASP A 121 -17.02 11.88 18.77
C ASP A 121 -18.18 11.77 17.75
N ILE A 122 -18.10 12.48 16.61
CA ILE A 122 -19.10 12.38 15.53
C ILE A 122 -19.07 10.99 14.88
N ARG A 123 -17.89 10.39 14.71
CA ARG A 123 -17.78 9.02 14.18
C ARG A 123 -18.58 8.04 15.04
N ASP A 124 -18.49 8.20 16.37
CA ASP A 124 -19.14 7.30 17.31
C ASP A 124 -20.60 7.68 17.56
N LYS A 125 -20.97 8.98 17.34
CA LYS A 125 -22.32 9.52 17.47
C LYS A 125 -22.63 10.48 16.32
N PRO A 126 -23.26 10.01 15.22
CA PRO A 126 -23.48 10.80 14.00
C PRO A 126 -24.36 12.04 14.16
N GLU A 127 -25.05 12.21 15.28
CA GLU A 127 -25.98 13.32 15.55
C GLU A 127 -25.30 14.69 15.73
N GLY A 128 -23.96 14.74 15.76
CA GLY A 128 -23.19 15.97 16.03
C GLY A 128 -22.67 16.73 14.80
N LEU A 129 -23.14 16.43 13.59
CA LEU A 129 -22.63 17.03 12.33
C LEU A 129 -22.90 18.55 12.16
N GLU A 130 -23.77 19.15 12.96
CA GLU A 130 -24.17 20.56 12.83
C GLU A 130 -23.15 21.55 13.45
N ASN A 131 -21.98 21.09 13.88
CA ASN A 131 -21.00 21.91 14.56
C ASN A 131 -20.29 22.86 13.57
N THR A 132 -20.50 24.16 13.73
CA THR A 132 -20.01 25.23 12.84
C THR A 132 -18.48 25.20 12.63
N GLU A 133 -17.73 24.75 13.61
CA GLU A 133 -16.26 24.67 13.53
C GLU A 133 -15.76 23.58 12.58
N LEU A 134 -16.57 22.57 12.35
CA LEU A 134 -16.23 21.44 11.46
C LEU A 134 -16.63 21.68 10.00
N VAL A 135 -17.39 22.76 9.72
CA VAL A 135 -17.89 23.07 8.36
C VAL A 135 -16.75 23.18 7.36
N SER A 136 -15.58 23.72 7.77
CA SER A 136 -14.42 23.85 6.90
C SER A 136 -13.83 22.51 6.45
N LEU A 137 -13.95 21.47 7.28
CA LEU A 137 -13.48 20.10 6.96
C LEU A 137 -14.54 19.28 6.21
N GLN A 138 -15.78 19.76 6.13
CA GLN A 138 -16.91 19.09 5.47
C GLN A 138 -17.02 17.60 5.83
N PRO A 139 -17.10 17.24 7.13
CA PRO A 139 -17.13 15.85 7.54
C PRO A 139 -18.38 15.16 7.00
N HIS A 140 -18.21 13.95 6.48
CA HIS A 140 -19.31 13.12 5.98
C HIS A 140 -18.95 11.65 6.03
N PHE A 141 -19.95 10.77 5.99
CA PHE A 141 -19.76 9.35 6.05
C PHE A 141 -19.75 8.72 4.66
N LEU A 142 -18.79 7.83 4.46
CA LEU A 142 -18.66 7.02 3.26
C LEU A 142 -18.95 5.56 3.60
N SER A 143 -19.80 4.93 2.81
CA SER A 143 -20.00 3.48 2.89
C SER A 143 -18.86 2.77 2.18
N CYS A 144 -18.17 1.90 2.88
CA CYS A 144 -17.11 1.05 2.33
C CYS A 144 -17.46 -0.43 2.53
N ARG A 145 -16.80 -1.30 1.77
CA ARG A 145 -16.74 -2.73 2.05
C ARG A 145 -15.33 -3.07 2.51
N THR A 146 -15.25 -3.69 3.68
CA THR A 146 -13.99 -4.24 4.17
C THR A 146 -13.59 -5.48 3.36
N ALA A 147 -12.33 -5.89 3.45
CA ALA A 147 -11.82 -7.09 2.80
C ALA A 147 -12.64 -8.35 3.16
N ASP A 148 -13.23 -8.38 4.36
CA ASP A 148 -14.12 -9.46 4.85
C ASP A 148 -15.55 -9.38 4.27
N GLY A 149 -15.80 -8.45 3.33
CA GLY A 149 -17.12 -8.26 2.71
C GLY A 149 -18.16 -7.55 3.58
N LYS A 150 -17.81 -7.15 4.81
CA LYS A 150 -18.70 -6.42 5.70
C LYS A 150 -18.85 -4.96 5.24
N LYS A 151 -20.04 -4.43 5.37
CA LYS A 151 -20.29 -2.99 5.17
C LYS A 151 -19.78 -2.22 6.39
N GLY A 152 -18.95 -1.23 6.15
CA GLY A 152 -18.46 -0.29 7.16
C GLY A 152 -18.79 1.15 6.76
N LEU A 153 -18.73 2.04 7.74
CA LEU A 153 -18.82 3.49 7.53
C LEU A 153 -17.46 4.09 7.90
N LEU A 154 -16.90 4.88 6.99
CA LEU A 154 -15.70 5.67 7.24
C LEU A 154 -16.06 7.13 7.31
N LEU A 155 -15.56 7.83 8.33
CA LEU A 155 -15.64 9.29 8.39
C LEU A 155 -14.62 9.87 7.41
N ALA A 156 -15.07 10.75 6.54
CA ALA A 156 -14.22 11.45 5.57
C ALA A 156 -14.23 12.96 5.85
N VAL A 157 -13.12 13.59 5.51
CA VAL A 157 -12.90 15.04 5.58
C VAL A 157 -12.31 15.55 4.29
N VAL A 158 -12.42 16.86 4.08
CA VAL A 158 -11.88 17.54 2.91
C VAL A 158 -10.77 18.48 3.35
N LEU A 159 -9.58 18.34 2.77
CA LEU A 159 -8.48 19.27 2.96
C LEU A 159 -8.38 20.28 1.80
N ASP A 160 -7.45 21.23 1.87
CA ASP A 160 -7.28 22.24 0.82
C ASP A 160 -6.54 21.68 -0.40
N GLU A 161 -5.39 21.04 -0.16
CA GLU A 161 -4.54 20.51 -1.22
C GLU A 161 -3.88 19.19 -0.83
N PHE A 162 -3.64 18.37 -1.83
CA PHE A 162 -2.91 17.12 -1.71
C PHE A 162 -1.96 16.97 -2.90
N LEU A 163 -0.66 16.93 -2.63
CA LEU A 163 0.39 16.80 -3.62
C LEU A 163 1.04 15.43 -3.50
N ILE A 164 1.16 14.71 -4.61
CA ILE A 164 1.80 13.40 -4.67
C ILE A 164 2.98 13.49 -5.62
N GLN A 165 4.19 13.23 -5.11
CA GLN A 165 5.42 13.26 -5.90
C GLN A 165 5.68 11.89 -6.51
N THR A 166 5.48 11.76 -7.82
CA THR A 166 5.84 10.57 -8.57
C THR A 166 7.16 10.80 -9.33
N PRO A 167 7.86 9.76 -9.79
CA PRO A 167 9.14 9.92 -10.50
C PRO A 167 9.09 10.79 -11.76
N GLY A 168 7.91 10.94 -12.39
CA GLY A 168 7.76 11.69 -13.65
C GLY A 168 6.98 13.00 -13.51
N ARG A 169 6.20 13.17 -12.45
CA ARG A 169 5.32 14.33 -12.28
C ARG A 169 4.89 14.53 -10.84
N VAL A 170 4.46 15.72 -10.52
CA VAL A 170 3.72 16.01 -9.27
C VAL A 170 2.23 16.00 -9.60
N VAL A 171 1.47 15.14 -8.95
CA VAL A 171 0.02 15.09 -9.05
C VAL A 171 -0.55 16.03 -7.99
N HIS A 172 -1.33 17.01 -8.44
CA HIS A 172 -1.98 17.99 -7.59
C HIS A 172 -3.49 17.72 -7.54
N VAL A 173 -4.01 17.49 -6.34
CA VAL A 173 -5.43 17.27 -6.08
C VAL A 173 -5.96 18.40 -5.22
N GLY A 174 -6.82 19.24 -5.79
CA GLY A 174 -7.52 20.30 -5.06
C GLY A 174 -8.72 19.75 -4.30
N LYS A 175 -8.88 20.17 -3.05
CA LYS A 175 -9.97 19.72 -2.16
C LYS A 175 -10.10 18.19 -2.06
N PRO A 176 -9.01 17.49 -1.71
CA PRO A 176 -9.01 16.04 -1.63
C PRO A 176 -9.95 15.55 -0.53
N VAL A 177 -10.62 14.42 -0.81
CA VAL A 177 -11.42 13.71 0.19
C VAL A 177 -10.56 12.61 0.81
N LEU A 178 -10.43 12.64 2.13
CA LEU A 178 -9.63 11.71 2.91
C LEU A 178 -10.51 11.02 3.95
N ALA A 179 -10.59 9.70 3.89
CA ALA A 179 -11.25 8.88 4.90
C ALA A 179 -10.30 8.61 6.07
N ILE A 180 -10.78 8.74 7.29
CA ILE A 180 -9.97 8.60 8.50
C ILE A 180 -10.07 7.17 8.99
N THR A 181 -8.91 6.51 9.16
CA THR A 181 -8.84 5.22 9.86
C THR A 181 -8.35 5.42 11.28
N SER A 182 -9.01 4.75 12.23
CA SER A 182 -8.61 4.69 13.63
C SER A 182 -7.80 3.44 13.95
N GLU A 183 -7.68 2.51 13.02
CA GLU A 183 -6.87 1.31 13.20
C GLU A 183 -5.45 1.58 12.67
N PRO A 184 -4.46 1.81 13.55
CA PRO A 184 -3.07 2.01 13.14
C PRO A 184 -2.51 0.82 12.34
N SER A 185 -3.00 -0.39 12.66
CA SER A 185 -2.62 -1.64 11.99
C SER A 185 -3.16 -1.79 10.57
N ALA A 186 -4.21 -1.02 10.20
CA ALA A 186 -4.77 -1.06 8.84
C ALA A 186 -3.84 -0.45 7.80
N LEU A 187 -2.92 0.41 8.22
CA LEU A 187 -1.90 1.05 7.40
C LEU A 187 -0.53 0.64 7.92
N GLY A 188 0.38 0.23 7.04
CA GLY A 188 1.75 -0.13 7.42
C GLY A 188 2.47 0.98 8.20
N GLU A 189 3.52 0.65 8.93
CA GLU A 189 4.30 1.62 9.70
C GLU A 189 5.06 2.62 8.80
N GLU A 190 5.39 2.22 7.59
CA GLU A 190 6.21 3.00 6.64
C GLU A 190 5.45 4.14 5.94
N TYR A 191 4.12 4.16 5.99
CA TYR A 191 3.32 5.18 5.32
C TYR A 191 2.10 5.59 6.15
N GLY A 192 1.70 6.84 5.97
CA GLY A 192 0.58 7.40 6.70
C GLY A 192 -0.72 7.52 5.90
N ILE A 193 -0.63 7.29 4.59
CA ILE A 193 -1.76 7.45 3.66
C ILE A 193 -1.82 6.26 2.72
N LEU A 194 -3.03 5.75 2.49
CA LEU A 194 -3.33 4.79 1.44
C LEU A 194 -3.92 5.55 0.25
N LEU A 195 -3.15 5.66 -0.83
CA LEU A 195 -3.56 6.40 -2.02
C LEU A 195 -4.58 5.62 -2.83
N ASN A 196 -5.55 6.34 -3.39
CA ASN A 196 -6.54 5.74 -4.29
C ASN A 196 -5.91 5.39 -5.64
N SER A 197 -6.30 4.25 -6.20
CA SER A 197 -5.79 3.75 -7.49
C SER A 197 -6.03 4.71 -8.67
N ARG A 198 -7.04 5.56 -8.60
CA ARG A 198 -7.39 6.51 -9.67
C ARG A 198 -6.61 7.82 -9.64
N LEU A 199 -5.81 8.07 -8.59
CA LEU A 199 -5.06 9.34 -8.47
C LEU A 199 -3.83 9.38 -9.36
N LEU A 200 -3.24 8.22 -9.68
CA LEU A 200 -1.99 8.14 -10.44
C LEU A 200 -2.17 7.59 -11.87
N ASN A 201 -3.37 7.18 -12.21
CA ASN A 201 -3.73 6.70 -13.55
C ASN A 201 -4.11 7.85 -14.50
#